data_d0dcbbea9c7c122a195b1c88cbf68c0e
#
_entry.id   d0dcbbea9c7c122a195b1c88cbf68c0e
#
_cell.length_a   1.000
_cell.length_b   1.000
_cell.length_c   1.000
_cell.angle_alpha   90.00
_cell.angle_beta   90.00
_cell.angle_gamma   90.00
#
_symmetry.space_group_name_H-M   'P 1'
#
loop_
_entity.id
_entity.type
_entity.pdbx_description
1 polymer ?
#
loop_
_entity_poly.entity_id
_entity_poly.type
_entity_poly.pdbx_seq_one_letter_code
_entity_poly.pdbx_strand_id
1 'polypeptide(L)'
;MKMRCLVLSLLAATSIASFAQTATGLSPKWEELTGPDFITAIHQSQGVCILPFGIIEKHGPHLPLGTDLINVRYATEHAAAAEYAVIFPAYYFGQIAEAKHEPGTVSYSMHMQLDLLQETTDEMGRNGCKKIIIVNGHGGNEDLLPYFAQSQLQTPHDYVVYIYRWHGNYPGRPAEHSKIDMHAGESETAHTMVARPDLVHQDRAAQESGADQARLHLPQDVYTGIWWYARFPNHYSGDGSVATLELGQSDMKAYVGDLADTIRAIKADQTSLQLQNEFFEESKHPLDTKQ
;
A
#
# COMPACT_ATOMS: atom_id res chain seq x y z
N MET A 1 1.56 69.47 14.40
CA MET A 1 0.50 68.47 14.10
C MET A 1 1.19 67.17 13.57
N LYS A 2 1.44 66.18 14.43
CA LYS A 2 2.16 64.95 14.04
C LYS A 2 1.13 63.83 13.84
N MET A 3 0.99 63.39 12.61
CA MET A 3 0.13 62.26 12.22
C MET A 3 0.84 60.95 12.50
N ARG A 4 0.31 60.09 13.39
CA ARG A 4 0.80 58.73 13.68
C ARG A 4 0.05 57.78 12.75
N CYS A 5 0.78 57.14 11.83
CA CYS A 5 0.27 56.00 11.08
C CYS A 5 0.23 54.76 12.00
N LEU A 6 -0.95 54.18 12.15
CA LEU A 6 -1.18 52.92 12.81
C LEU A 6 -1.05 51.82 11.75
N VAL A 7 -0.04 50.96 11.88
CA VAL A 7 0.11 49.75 11.06
C VAL A 7 -0.64 48.63 11.74
N LEU A 8 -1.76 48.19 11.14
CA LEU A 8 -2.49 46.98 11.57
C LEU A 8 -1.80 45.77 10.95
N SER A 9 -1.16 44.95 11.78
CA SER A 9 -0.63 43.66 11.37
C SER A 9 -1.76 42.62 11.45
N LEU A 10 -2.21 42.11 10.29
CA LEU A 10 -3.11 40.98 10.20
C LEU A 10 -2.31 39.69 10.46
N LEU A 11 -2.50 39.09 11.62
CA LEU A 11 -2.05 37.72 11.86
C LEU A 11 -3.04 36.74 11.19
N ALA A 12 -2.63 36.10 10.12
CA ALA A 12 -3.33 34.95 9.54
C ALA A 12 -3.12 33.75 10.44
N ALA A 13 -4.15 33.34 11.19
CA ALA A 13 -4.16 32.11 11.94
C ALA A 13 -4.35 30.93 10.96
N THR A 14 -3.29 30.21 10.65
CA THR A 14 -3.37 28.91 9.97
C THR A 14 -3.96 27.88 10.93
N SER A 15 -5.20 27.49 10.69
CA SER A 15 -5.85 26.40 11.41
C SER A 15 -5.19 25.08 11.00
N ILE A 16 -4.28 24.58 11.81
CA ILE A 16 -3.81 23.21 11.73
C ILE A 16 -4.98 22.33 12.20
N ALA A 17 -5.59 21.58 11.28
CA ALA A 17 -6.59 20.59 11.61
C ALA A 17 -5.90 19.52 12.49
N SER A 18 -6.18 19.57 13.78
CA SER A 18 -5.75 18.57 14.75
C SER A 18 -6.56 17.30 14.48
N PHE A 19 -5.95 16.28 13.89
CA PHE A 19 -6.56 14.95 13.81
C PHE A 19 -6.76 14.45 15.24
N ALA A 20 -7.99 14.05 15.56
CA ALA A 20 -8.34 13.53 16.87
C ALA A 20 -7.47 12.29 17.17
N GLN A 21 -6.69 12.40 18.25
CA GLN A 21 -5.87 11.30 18.77
C GLN A 21 -6.78 10.18 19.25
N THR A 22 -6.49 8.95 18.84
CA THR A 22 -7.23 7.75 19.27
C THR A 22 -7.30 7.63 20.79
N ALA A 23 -8.40 7.12 21.33
CA ALA A 23 -8.77 7.19 22.75
C ALA A 23 -7.79 6.50 23.75
N THR A 24 -6.73 5.82 23.30
CA THR A 24 -5.78 5.10 24.18
C THR A 24 -4.35 5.60 24.13
N GLY A 25 -3.96 6.43 23.16
CA GLY A 25 -2.59 6.93 23.02
C GLY A 25 -1.53 5.87 22.65
N LEU A 26 -1.91 4.61 22.40
CA LEU A 26 -0.99 3.58 21.94
C LEU A 26 -0.60 3.79 20.45
N SER A 27 0.70 3.63 20.15
CA SER A 27 1.16 3.57 18.76
C SER A 27 0.47 2.41 18.03
N PRO A 28 0.02 2.60 16.78
CA PRO A 28 -0.45 1.47 15.98
C PRO A 28 0.70 0.60 15.46
N LYS A 29 1.94 1.08 15.48
CA LYS A 29 3.10 0.39 14.89
C LYS A 29 3.62 -0.69 15.83
N TRP A 30 3.64 -1.93 15.34
CA TRP A 30 4.06 -3.13 16.06
C TRP A 30 5.42 -2.95 16.74
N GLU A 31 6.41 -2.47 15.99
CA GLU A 31 7.78 -2.27 16.44
C GLU A 31 7.96 -1.19 17.52
N GLU A 32 6.97 -0.36 17.76
CA GLU A 32 7.00 0.69 18.79
C GLU A 32 6.31 0.26 20.11
N LEU A 33 5.64 -0.91 20.12
CA LEU A 33 4.91 -1.39 21.28
C LEU A 33 5.80 -2.23 22.20
N THR A 34 5.64 -2.03 23.50
CA THR A 34 6.16 -2.99 24.49
C THR A 34 5.28 -4.25 24.50
N GLY A 35 5.78 -5.39 25.03
CA GLY A 35 4.98 -6.61 25.12
C GLY A 35 3.61 -6.44 25.79
N PRO A 36 3.47 -5.76 26.94
CA PRO A 36 2.17 -5.46 27.56
C PRO A 36 1.29 -4.54 26.71
N ASP A 37 1.87 -3.53 26.07
CA ASP A 37 1.13 -2.61 25.20
C ASP A 37 0.64 -3.33 23.95
N PHE A 38 1.41 -4.26 23.42
CA PHE A 38 1.03 -5.08 22.27
C PHE A 38 -0.23 -5.91 22.54
N ILE A 39 -0.32 -6.55 23.73
CA ILE A 39 -1.53 -7.28 24.11
C ILE A 39 -2.74 -6.35 24.12
N THR A 40 -2.60 -5.15 24.69
CA THR A 40 -3.66 -4.13 24.70
C THR A 40 -4.03 -3.68 23.30
N ALA A 41 -3.03 -3.46 22.41
CA ALA A 41 -3.22 -3.06 21.03
C ALA A 41 -3.98 -4.11 20.21
N ILE A 42 -3.67 -5.40 20.37
CA ILE A 42 -4.39 -6.50 19.71
C ILE A 42 -5.86 -6.55 20.14
N HIS A 43 -6.14 -6.37 21.43
CA HIS A 43 -7.53 -6.31 21.91
C HIS A 43 -8.27 -5.08 21.36
N GLN A 44 -7.63 -3.91 21.35
CA GLN A 44 -8.22 -2.67 20.84
C GLN A 44 -8.48 -2.74 19.34
N SER A 45 -7.57 -3.34 18.55
CA SER A 45 -7.75 -3.55 17.14
C SER A 45 -8.77 -4.65 16.79
N GLN A 46 -9.29 -5.38 17.82
CA GLN A 46 -10.15 -6.55 17.65
C GLN A 46 -9.49 -7.64 16.77
N GLY A 47 -8.16 -7.78 16.91
CA GLY A 47 -7.36 -8.71 16.13
C GLY A 47 -7.17 -8.30 14.66
N VAL A 48 -7.48 -7.06 14.29
CA VAL A 48 -7.17 -6.53 12.94
C VAL A 48 -5.74 -6.01 12.91
N CYS A 49 -4.94 -6.60 12.01
CA CYS A 49 -3.55 -6.20 11.76
C CYS A 49 -3.37 -5.85 10.28
N ILE A 50 -2.51 -4.89 10.01
CA ILE A 50 -2.17 -4.45 8.65
C ILE A 50 -0.75 -4.87 8.33
N LEU A 51 -0.54 -5.46 7.15
CA LEU A 51 0.78 -5.70 6.56
C LEU A 51 0.98 -4.71 5.40
N PRO A 52 1.74 -3.60 5.60
CA PRO A 52 2.07 -2.68 4.52
C PRO A 52 3.04 -3.35 3.56
N PHE A 53 2.63 -3.61 2.33
CA PHE A 53 3.40 -4.38 1.36
C PHE A 53 3.80 -3.51 0.17
N GLY A 54 5.05 -3.08 0.14
CA GLY A 54 5.68 -2.38 -0.97
C GLY A 54 6.84 -3.17 -1.54
N ILE A 55 7.74 -2.49 -2.26
CA ILE A 55 8.94 -3.08 -2.87
C ILE A 55 10.12 -2.12 -2.73
N ILE A 56 11.33 -2.63 -2.98
CA ILE A 56 12.55 -1.83 -3.21
C ILE A 56 12.92 -1.98 -4.68
N GLU A 57 12.63 -0.94 -5.46
CA GLU A 57 12.86 -0.91 -6.89
C GLU A 57 13.17 0.49 -7.41
N LYS A 58 13.71 0.61 -8.63
CA LYS A 58 13.89 1.90 -9.27
C LYS A 58 12.53 2.54 -9.59
N HIS A 59 12.37 3.81 -9.27
CA HIS A 59 11.20 4.63 -9.60
C HIS A 59 11.64 5.84 -10.43
N GLY A 60 11.94 5.63 -11.70
CA GLY A 60 12.50 6.65 -12.56
C GLY A 60 13.82 7.24 -11.99
N PRO A 61 14.27 8.40 -12.49
CA PRO A 61 15.48 9.06 -11.99
C PRO A 61 15.25 9.97 -10.77
N HIS A 62 13.99 10.13 -10.33
CA HIS A 62 13.56 11.23 -9.47
C HIS A 62 12.92 10.82 -8.15
N LEU A 63 12.52 9.55 -7.99
CA LEU A 63 11.93 9.04 -6.75
C LEU A 63 12.89 8.07 -6.03
N PRO A 64 12.75 7.91 -4.70
CA PRO A 64 13.56 6.98 -3.94
C PRO A 64 13.21 5.53 -4.28
N LEU A 65 14.16 4.61 -4.11
CA LEU A 65 13.95 3.17 -4.34
C LEU A 65 12.84 2.56 -3.47
N GLY A 66 12.52 3.15 -2.35
CA GLY A 66 11.48 2.71 -1.43
C GLY A 66 10.15 3.44 -1.58
N THR A 67 9.85 4.01 -2.74
CA THR A 67 8.61 4.77 -2.99
C THR A 67 7.36 4.01 -2.56
N ASP A 68 7.22 2.76 -2.93
CA ASP A 68 6.09 1.90 -2.56
C ASP A 68 5.92 1.75 -1.05
N LEU A 69 7.06 1.47 -0.34
CA LEU A 69 7.06 1.34 1.11
C LEU A 69 6.70 2.65 1.80
N ILE A 70 7.21 3.77 1.28
CA ILE A 70 6.95 5.11 1.82
C ILE A 70 5.47 5.44 1.70
N ASN A 71 4.91 5.26 0.52
CA ASN A 71 3.53 5.64 0.21
C ASN A 71 2.52 4.74 0.94
N VAL A 72 2.71 3.41 0.90
CA VAL A 72 1.81 2.49 1.60
C VAL A 72 1.91 2.64 3.12
N ARG A 73 3.10 2.90 3.66
CA ARG A 73 3.29 3.13 5.08
C ARG A 73 2.60 4.42 5.54
N TYR A 74 2.74 5.50 4.78
CA TYR A 74 2.02 6.75 5.04
C TYR A 74 0.52 6.51 5.10
N ALA A 75 -0.06 5.85 4.09
CA ALA A 75 -1.49 5.58 4.04
C ALA A 75 -1.97 4.73 5.21
N THR A 76 -1.25 3.64 5.55
CA THR A 76 -1.61 2.74 6.64
C THR A 76 -1.52 3.40 8.02
N GLU A 77 -0.49 4.20 8.28
CA GLU A 77 -0.33 4.91 9.55
C GLU A 77 -1.46 5.94 9.77
N HIS A 78 -1.83 6.68 8.71
CA HIS A 78 -2.92 7.66 8.81
C HIS A 78 -4.30 7.00 8.88
N ALA A 79 -4.52 5.89 8.17
CA ALA A 79 -5.77 5.13 8.28
C ALA A 79 -5.94 4.50 9.67
N ALA A 80 -4.87 3.93 10.24
CA ALA A 80 -4.91 3.38 11.60
C ALA A 80 -5.07 4.46 12.68
N ALA A 81 -4.70 5.71 12.42
CA ALA A 81 -5.01 6.83 13.31
C ALA A 81 -6.51 7.19 13.31
N ALA A 82 -7.22 6.94 12.20
CA ALA A 82 -8.66 7.17 12.10
C ALA A 82 -9.48 5.95 12.56
N GLU A 83 -9.01 4.74 12.27
CA GLU A 83 -9.64 3.47 12.68
C GLU A 83 -8.53 2.50 13.14
N TYR A 84 -8.36 2.34 14.44
CA TYR A 84 -7.20 1.68 15.04
C TYR A 84 -7.01 0.24 14.56
N ALA A 85 -5.86 -0.07 14.00
CA ALA A 85 -5.39 -1.42 13.69
C ALA A 85 -3.89 -1.50 14.01
N VAL A 86 -3.37 -2.69 14.30
CA VAL A 86 -1.94 -2.89 14.54
C VAL A 86 -1.22 -2.98 13.20
N ILE A 87 -0.19 -2.15 12.98
CA ILE A 87 0.56 -2.12 11.72
C ILE A 87 1.87 -2.90 11.90
N PHE A 88 2.02 -3.99 11.15
CA PHE A 88 3.27 -4.76 11.07
C PHE A 88 4.38 -3.91 10.42
N PRO A 89 5.67 -4.13 10.73
CA PRO A 89 6.79 -3.46 10.06
C PRO A 89 6.70 -3.54 8.55
N ALA A 90 7.24 -2.55 7.84
CA ALA A 90 7.19 -2.48 6.38
C ALA A 90 7.74 -3.76 5.73
N TYR A 91 6.97 -4.34 4.82
CA TYR A 91 7.26 -5.59 4.13
C TYR A 91 7.57 -5.32 2.65
N TYR A 92 8.71 -5.84 2.14
CA TYR A 92 9.19 -5.56 0.78
C TYR A 92 9.60 -6.82 -0.01
N PHE A 93 9.16 -8.00 0.42
CA PHE A 93 9.55 -9.28 -0.19
C PHE A 93 8.52 -9.74 -1.25
N GLY A 94 8.19 -8.87 -2.20
CA GLY A 94 7.22 -9.12 -3.26
C GLY A 94 7.81 -9.34 -4.64
N GLN A 95 6.96 -9.36 -5.65
CA GLN A 95 7.30 -9.61 -7.04
C GLN A 95 7.90 -8.35 -7.69
N ILE A 96 9.12 -8.45 -8.23
CA ILE A 96 9.84 -7.38 -8.93
C ILE A 96 10.92 -7.95 -9.88
N ALA A 97 10.67 -9.09 -10.47
CA ALA A 97 11.69 -9.76 -11.30
C ALA A 97 12.02 -8.98 -12.58
N GLU A 98 11.06 -8.24 -13.13
CA GLU A 98 11.19 -7.44 -14.34
C GLU A 98 12.15 -6.25 -14.21
N ALA A 99 12.40 -5.77 -12.98
CA ALA A 99 13.32 -4.67 -12.71
C ALA A 99 14.70 -5.11 -12.22
N LYS A 100 15.03 -6.40 -12.28
CA LYS A 100 16.35 -6.93 -11.80
C LYS A 100 17.56 -6.33 -12.50
N HIS A 101 17.40 -5.76 -13.67
CA HIS A 101 18.45 -5.09 -14.43
C HIS A 101 18.71 -3.65 -13.95
N GLU A 102 17.85 -3.10 -13.10
CA GLU A 102 17.97 -1.74 -12.59
C GLU A 102 18.73 -1.68 -11.25
N PRO A 103 19.53 -0.63 -11.05
CA PRO A 103 20.32 -0.47 -9.83
C PRO A 103 19.41 -0.29 -8.59
N GLY A 104 19.77 -0.95 -7.50
CA GLY A 104 19.08 -0.83 -6.22
C GLY A 104 17.82 -1.67 -6.08
N THR A 105 17.34 -2.34 -7.12
CA THR A 105 16.20 -3.26 -7.06
C THR A 105 16.56 -4.53 -6.27
N VAL A 106 15.70 -4.91 -5.34
CA VAL A 106 15.87 -6.11 -4.49
C VAL A 106 14.82 -7.16 -4.86
N SER A 107 15.21 -8.13 -5.68
CA SER A 107 14.31 -9.17 -6.19
C SER A 107 14.66 -10.54 -5.60
N TYR A 108 13.76 -11.09 -4.81
CA TYR A 108 13.84 -12.44 -4.28
C TYR A 108 13.25 -13.46 -5.26
N SER A 109 13.58 -14.76 -5.08
CA SER A 109 12.91 -15.81 -5.86
C SER A 109 11.43 -15.92 -5.46
N MET A 110 10.56 -16.26 -6.42
CA MET A 110 9.11 -16.42 -6.17
C MET A 110 8.80 -17.42 -5.06
N HIS A 111 9.56 -18.50 -4.98
CA HIS A 111 9.44 -19.48 -3.91
C HIS A 111 9.67 -18.85 -2.53
N MET A 112 10.79 -18.11 -2.37
CA MET A 112 11.06 -17.40 -1.12
C MET A 112 10.03 -16.32 -0.80
N GLN A 113 9.49 -15.64 -1.80
CA GLN A 113 8.45 -14.63 -1.58
C GLN A 113 7.20 -15.23 -0.95
N LEU A 114 6.74 -16.37 -1.48
CA LEU A 114 5.55 -17.07 -0.97
C LEU A 114 5.80 -17.67 0.41
N ASP A 115 6.94 -18.35 0.62
CA ASP A 115 7.27 -18.95 1.90
C ASP A 115 7.40 -17.91 3.01
N LEU A 116 8.11 -16.81 2.74
CA LEU A 116 8.29 -15.75 3.73
C LEU A 116 6.98 -15.01 4.04
N LEU A 117 6.12 -14.81 3.03
CA LEU A 117 4.81 -14.20 3.24
C LEU A 117 3.91 -15.11 4.08
N GLN A 118 3.95 -16.43 3.83
CA GLN A 118 3.21 -17.41 4.64
C GLN A 118 3.70 -17.43 6.08
N GLU A 119 5.01 -17.56 6.32
CA GLU A 119 5.56 -17.54 7.66
C GLU A 119 5.27 -16.21 8.39
N THR A 120 5.30 -15.08 7.66
CA THR A 120 4.96 -13.77 8.24
C THR A 120 3.51 -13.72 8.69
N THR A 121 2.56 -14.17 7.86
CA THR A 121 1.14 -14.17 8.23
C THR A 121 0.83 -15.19 9.32
N ASP A 122 1.50 -16.36 9.34
CA ASP A 122 1.41 -17.33 10.43
C ASP A 122 1.91 -16.74 11.76
N GLU A 123 3.04 -16.03 11.76
CA GLU A 123 3.56 -15.36 12.95
C GLU A 123 2.65 -14.21 13.41
N MET A 124 2.06 -13.45 12.48
CA MET A 124 1.04 -12.47 12.83
C MET A 124 -0.18 -13.15 13.48
N GLY A 125 -0.66 -14.26 12.91
CA GLY A 125 -1.75 -15.08 13.45
C GLY A 125 -1.44 -15.61 14.85
N ARG A 126 -0.26 -16.22 15.04
CA ARG A 126 0.22 -16.71 16.33
C ARG A 126 0.27 -15.61 17.41
N ASN A 127 0.54 -14.37 17.01
CA ASN A 127 0.57 -13.21 17.90
C ASN A 127 -0.80 -12.54 18.08
N GLY A 128 -1.90 -13.14 17.60
CA GLY A 128 -3.26 -12.70 17.88
C GLY A 128 -3.96 -11.93 16.77
N CYS A 129 -3.32 -11.73 15.60
CA CYS A 129 -3.99 -11.19 14.44
C CYS A 129 -4.98 -12.22 13.87
N LYS A 130 -6.27 -11.94 13.94
CA LYS A 130 -7.33 -12.80 13.39
C LYS A 130 -7.77 -12.37 12.00
N LYS A 131 -7.49 -11.14 11.64
CA LYS A 131 -7.85 -10.50 10.40
C LYS A 131 -6.64 -9.71 9.91
N ILE A 132 -5.94 -10.25 8.91
CA ILE A 132 -4.70 -9.68 8.38
C ILE A 132 -5.01 -8.99 7.07
N ILE A 133 -4.89 -7.67 7.03
CA ILE A 133 -5.08 -6.87 5.81
C ILE A 133 -3.72 -6.61 5.18
N ILE A 134 -3.45 -7.26 4.05
CA ILE A 134 -2.28 -6.93 3.23
C ILE A 134 -2.66 -5.71 2.37
N VAL A 135 -2.06 -4.57 2.67
CA VAL A 135 -2.27 -3.33 1.91
C VAL A 135 -1.21 -3.25 0.83
N ASN A 136 -1.63 -3.47 -0.42
CA ASN A 136 -0.71 -3.48 -1.55
C ASN A 136 -0.33 -2.07 -1.99
N GLY A 137 0.97 -1.78 -1.99
CA GLY A 137 1.56 -0.54 -2.47
C GLY A 137 2.35 -0.70 -3.77
N HIS A 138 2.31 -1.87 -4.45
CA HIS A 138 3.11 -2.16 -5.63
C HIS A 138 2.32 -2.91 -6.70
N GLY A 139 2.34 -2.38 -7.95
CA GLY A 139 1.59 -2.96 -9.06
C GLY A 139 1.99 -4.40 -9.41
N GLY A 140 3.27 -4.75 -9.35
CA GLY A 140 3.76 -6.09 -9.65
C GLY A 140 3.26 -7.20 -8.72
N ASN A 141 2.70 -6.84 -7.55
CA ASN A 141 2.11 -7.81 -6.62
C ASN A 141 0.65 -8.19 -6.98
N GLU A 142 0.06 -7.60 -8.02
CA GLU A 142 -1.37 -7.81 -8.33
C GLU A 142 -1.74 -9.24 -8.66
N ASP A 143 -0.83 -10.02 -9.24
CA ASP A 143 -1.04 -11.44 -9.48
C ASP A 143 -0.60 -12.30 -8.29
N LEU A 144 0.47 -11.92 -7.59
CA LEU A 144 1.00 -12.63 -6.44
C LEU A 144 0.00 -12.69 -5.28
N LEU A 145 -0.59 -11.54 -4.91
CA LEU A 145 -1.41 -11.44 -3.70
C LEU A 145 -2.75 -12.19 -3.79
N PRO A 146 -3.51 -12.19 -4.90
CA PRO A 146 -4.69 -13.05 -5.03
C PRO A 146 -4.34 -14.53 -5.00
N TYR A 147 -3.22 -14.91 -5.64
CA TYR A 147 -2.74 -16.30 -5.59
C TYR A 147 -2.36 -16.70 -4.15
N PHE A 148 -1.68 -15.81 -3.42
CA PHE A 148 -1.37 -16.04 -2.02
C PHE A 148 -2.63 -16.15 -1.15
N ALA A 149 -3.63 -15.27 -1.33
CA ALA A 149 -4.90 -15.37 -0.62
C ALA A 149 -5.62 -16.71 -0.93
N GLN A 150 -5.58 -17.15 -2.19
CA GLN A 150 -6.14 -18.45 -2.59
C GLN A 150 -5.37 -19.63 -1.97
N SER A 151 -4.05 -19.51 -1.82
CA SER A 151 -3.23 -20.58 -1.22
C SER A 151 -3.52 -20.78 0.28
N GLN A 152 -4.16 -19.83 0.96
CA GLN A 152 -4.62 -19.98 2.34
C GLN A 152 -5.65 -21.10 2.51
N LEU A 153 -6.25 -21.58 1.43
CA LEU A 153 -7.15 -22.76 1.43
C LEU A 153 -6.42 -24.10 1.35
N GLN A 154 -5.09 -24.13 1.38
CA GLN A 154 -4.33 -25.39 1.41
C GLN A 154 -4.29 -26.04 2.81
N THR A 155 -4.21 -25.21 3.85
CA THR A 155 -4.14 -25.64 5.25
C THR A 155 -5.03 -24.77 6.13
N PRO A 156 -5.65 -25.34 7.20
CA PRO A 156 -6.44 -24.55 8.14
C PRO A 156 -5.61 -23.49 8.87
N HIS A 157 -6.14 -22.28 8.96
CA HIS A 157 -5.61 -21.18 9.76
C HIS A 157 -6.69 -20.65 10.71
N ASP A 158 -6.29 -20.10 11.85
CA ASP A 158 -7.21 -19.43 12.79
C ASP A 158 -7.30 -17.92 12.56
N TYR A 159 -6.88 -17.47 11.39
CA TYR A 159 -6.93 -16.10 10.88
C TYR A 159 -7.39 -16.08 9.41
N VAL A 160 -7.76 -14.90 8.92
CA VAL A 160 -8.11 -14.66 7.52
C VAL A 160 -7.21 -13.59 6.93
N VAL A 161 -6.75 -13.81 5.70
CA VAL A 161 -5.98 -12.84 4.91
C VAL A 161 -6.94 -12.09 3.97
N TYR A 162 -6.91 -10.76 4.04
CA TYR A 162 -7.63 -9.85 3.15
C TYR A 162 -6.61 -9.07 2.31
N ILE A 163 -6.82 -8.99 1.00
CA ILE A 163 -5.99 -8.19 0.10
C ILE A 163 -6.72 -6.88 -0.17
N TYR A 164 -6.09 -5.77 0.22
CA TYR A 164 -6.59 -4.45 -0.10
C TYR A 164 -5.76 -3.81 -1.19
N ARG A 165 -6.43 -3.29 -2.22
CA ARG A 165 -5.85 -2.56 -3.35
C ARG A 165 -6.57 -1.24 -3.52
N TRP A 166 -5.83 -0.16 -3.50
CA TRP A 166 -6.40 1.14 -3.81
C TRP A 166 -6.24 1.44 -5.30
N HIS A 167 -7.33 1.84 -5.97
CA HIS A 167 -7.36 2.05 -7.41
C HIS A 167 -7.39 3.52 -7.84
N GLY A 168 -7.31 4.47 -6.89
CA GLY A 168 -7.32 5.89 -7.22
C GLY A 168 -8.61 6.41 -7.87
N ASN A 169 -9.69 5.64 -7.83
CA ASN A 169 -10.94 6.00 -8.48
C ASN A 169 -11.97 6.52 -7.46
N TYR A 170 -12.11 7.84 -7.37
CA TYR A 170 -13.06 8.48 -6.46
C TYR A 170 -13.64 9.76 -7.07
N PRO A 171 -14.88 10.17 -6.67
CA PRO A 171 -15.52 11.38 -7.17
C PRO A 171 -14.71 12.65 -6.84
N GLY A 172 -14.51 13.48 -7.86
CA GLY A 172 -13.81 14.75 -7.70
C GLY A 172 -12.26 14.65 -7.68
N ARG A 173 -11.70 13.50 -8.08
CA ARG A 173 -10.26 13.37 -8.29
C ARG A 173 -9.78 14.40 -9.30
N PRO A 174 -8.69 15.14 -9.02
CA PRO A 174 -8.07 16.00 -10.00
C PRO A 174 -7.69 15.23 -11.28
N ALA A 175 -7.78 15.89 -12.43
CA ALA A 175 -7.41 15.26 -13.68
C ALA A 175 -5.89 15.05 -13.75
N GLU A 176 -5.47 13.91 -14.25
CA GLU A 176 -4.07 13.64 -14.59
C GLU A 176 -3.66 14.39 -15.86
N HIS A 177 -2.40 14.80 -15.93
CA HIS A 177 -1.81 15.45 -17.10
C HIS A 177 -1.05 14.46 -17.97
N SER A 178 -0.56 13.37 -17.38
CA SER A 178 0.12 12.29 -18.08
C SER A 178 -0.87 11.37 -18.79
N LYS A 179 -0.54 10.96 -20.03
CA LYS A 179 -1.35 9.99 -20.79
C LYS A 179 -1.08 8.54 -20.38
N ILE A 180 0.06 8.29 -19.79
CA ILE A 180 0.49 7.00 -19.25
C ILE A 180 0.91 7.29 -17.82
N ASP A 181 0.38 6.55 -16.88
CA ASP A 181 0.70 6.67 -15.46
C ASP A 181 0.65 5.30 -14.80
N MET A 182 1.73 4.52 -15.01
CA MET A 182 1.78 3.13 -14.55
C MET A 182 2.88 2.88 -13.50
N HIS A 183 4.03 3.60 -13.59
CA HIS A 183 5.14 3.41 -12.65
C HIS A 183 6.05 4.64 -12.60
N ALA A 184 6.33 5.14 -11.40
CA ALA A 184 7.09 6.36 -11.15
C ALA A 184 6.50 7.60 -11.88
N GLY A 185 5.26 7.53 -12.30
CA GLY A 185 4.59 8.56 -13.08
C GLY A 185 4.04 9.70 -12.22
N GLU A 186 2.97 10.31 -12.72
CA GLU A 186 2.36 11.49 -12.08
C GLU A 186 1.80 11.17 -10.69
N SER A 187 1.03 10.08 -10.56
CA SER A 187 0.38 9.71 -9.29
C SER A 187 1.37 9.32 -8.20
N GLU A 188 2.31 8.41 -8.50
CA GLU A 188 3.30 7.98 -7.49
C GLU A 188 4.23 9.12 -7.07
N THR A 189 4.60 10.01 -8.00
CA THR A 189 5.36 11.22 -7.69
C THR A 189 4.55 12.13 -6.77
N ALA A 190 3.28 12.37 -7.09
CA ALA A 190 2.39 13.20 -6.28
C ALA A 190 2.17 12.63 -4.86
N HIS A 191 2.00 11.31 -4.73
CA HIS A 191 1.87 10.63 -3.43
C HIS A 191 3.15 10.80 -2.60
N THR A 192 4.32 10.61 -3.22
CA THR A 192 5.60 10.75 -2.53
C THR A 192 5.88 12.20 -2.12
N MET A 193 5.42 13.20 -2.89
CA MET A 193 5.44 14.61 -2.49
C MET A 193 4.67 14.87 -1.19
N VAL A 194 3.63 14.10 -0.90
CA VAL A 194 2.88 14.19 0.36
C VAL A 194 3.59 13.43 1.48
N ALA A 195 4.02 12.21 1.20
CA ALA A 195 4.58 11.33 2.21
C ALA A 195 6.01 11.72 2.61
N ARG A 196 6.89 12.04 1.65
CA ARG A 196 8.29 12.38 1.85
C ARG A 196 8.78 13.37 0.78
N PRO A 197 8.34 14.64 0.84
CA PRO A 197 8.71 15.67 -0.14
C PRO A 197 10.24 15.90 -0.24
N ASP A 198 10.98 15.65 0.84
CA ASP A 198 12.43 15.76 0.93
C ASP A 198 13.19 14.71 0.07
N LEU A 199 12.53 13.65 -0.40
CA LEU A 199 13.11 12.60 -1.23
C LEU A 199 12.73 12.69 -2.70
N VAL A 200 11.87 13.63 -3.08
CA VAL A 200 11.43 13.81 -4.48
C VAL A 200 12.36 14.80 -5.18
N HIS A 201 12.95 14.36 -6.29
CA HIS A 201 13.81 15.18 -7.17
C HIS A 201 13.11 15.41 -8.50
N GLN A 202 11.94 16.10 -8.48
CA GLN A 202 11.09 16.27 -9.65
C GLN A 202 11.83 16.87 -10.86
N ASP A 203 12.83 17.71 -10.63
CA ASP A 203 13.71 18.30 -11.64
C ASP A 203 14.51 17.25 -12.46
N ARG A 204 14.61 16.01 -11.98
CA ARG A 204 15.25 14.89 -12.68
C ARG A 204 14.30 14.05 -13.50
N ALA A 205 12.97 14.15 -13.31
CA ALA A 205 11.99 13.27 -13.96
C ALA A 205 12.15 13.24 -15.50
N ALA A 206 12.45 14.37 -16.12
CA ALA A 206 12.66 14.48 -17.56
C ALA A 206 14.03 13.96 -18.06
N GLN A 207 14.90 13.46 -17.20
CA GLN A 207 16.19 12.89 -17.61
C GLN A 207 16.05 11.50 -18.25
N GLU A 208 14.94 10.81 -17.98
CA GLU A 208 14.58 9.55 -18.62
C GLU A 208 13.17 9.64 -19.23
N SER A 209 12.91 8.81 -20.24
CA SER A 209 11.59 8.78 -20.88
C SER A 209 10.73 7.67 -20.29
N GLY A 210 9.54 8.01 -19.81
CA GLY A 210 8.50 7.05 -19.42
C GLY A 210 7.60 6.59 -20.58
N ALA A 211 7.98 6.85 -21.83
CA ALA A 211 7.20 6.45 -23.00
C ALA A 211 7.32 4.95 -23.30
N ASP A 212 6.20 4.35 -23.70
CA ASP A 212 6.16 2.96 -24.16
C ASP A 212 7.00 2.78 -25.44
N GLN A 213 7.99 1.89 -25.40
CA GLN A 213 8.88 1.58 -26.53
C GLN A 213 8.26 0.61 -27.53
N ALA A 214 7.10 0.03 -27.22
CA ALA A 214 6.32 -0.85 -28.09
C ALA A 214 7.15 -1.96 -28.80
N ARG A 215 8.14 -2.55 -28.09
CA ARG A 215 9.07 -3.53 -28.69
C ARG A 215 8.52 -4.96 -28.77
N LEU A 216 7.36 -5.22 -28.18
CA LEU A 216 6.74 -6.55 -28.17
C LEU A 216 5.48 -6.55 -29.04
N HIS A 217 5.43 -7.47 -30.00
CA HIS A 217 4.34 -7.59 -30.97
C HIS A 217 3.63 -8.94 -30.80
N LEU A 218 2.90 -9.10 -29.70
CA LEU A 218 2.09 -10.29 -29.41
C LEU A 218 0.60 -9.95 -29.54
N PRO A 219 -0.26 -10.94 -29.82
CA PRO A 219 -1.71 -10.76 -29.67
C PRO A 219 -2.07 -10.23 -28.28
N GLN A 220 -3.14 -9.43 -28.20
CA GLN A 220 -3.55 -8.72 -26.98
C GLN A 220 -3.73 -9.67 -25.77
N ASP A 221 -4.25 -10.88 -25.99
CA ASP A 221 -4.56 -11.85 -24.95
C ASP A 221 -3.37 -12.78 -24.58
N VAL A 222 -2.16 -12.47 -25.09
CA VAL A 222 -0.95 -13.25 -24.82
C VAL A 222 -0.06 -12.50 -23.85
N TYR A 223 0.15 -13.08 -22.66
CA TYR A 223 1.04 -12.56 -21.65
C TYR A 223 2.40 -13.28 -21.66
N THR A 224 3.47 -12.54 -21.40
CA THR A 224 4.83 -13.07 -21.16
C THR A 224 5.55 -12.21 -20.14
N GLY A 225 6.38 -12.82 -19.27
CA GLY A 225 7.10 -12.11 -18.22
C GLY A 225 8.04 -11.00 -18.69
N ILE A 226 8.40 -10.96 -19.98
CA ILE A 226 9.27 -9.90 -20.54
C ILE A 226 8.49 -8.65 -21.00
N TRP A 227 7.16 -8.65 -20.89
CA TRP A 227 6.28 -7.59 -21.42
C TRP A 227 6.62 -6.19 -20.90
N TRP A 228 6.92 -6.09 -19.59
CA TRP A 228 7.25 -4.81 -18.96
C TRP A 228 8.57 -4.25 -19.50
N TYR A 229 9.64 -5.06 -19.48
CA TYR A 229 10.94 -4.67 -20.03
C TYR A 229 10.86 -4.31 -21.52
N ALA A 230 10.02 -4.97 -22.28
CA ALA A 230 9.82 -4.67 -23.69
C ALA A 230 9.20 -3.28 -23.91
N ARG A 231 8.33 -2.84 -23.01
CA ARG A 231 7.67 -1.53 -23.06
C ARG A 231 8.48 -0.43 -22.38
N PHE A 232 8.99 -0.70 -21.20
CA PHE A 232 9.62 0.28 -20.32
C PHE A 232 10.98 -0.24 -19.82
N PRO A 233 12.01 -0.24 -20.70
CA PRO A 233 13.31 -0.87 -20.40
C PRO A 233 14.12 -0.17 -19.31
N ASN A 234 13.82 1.09 -19.01
CA ASN A 234 14.43 1.86 -17.92
C ASN A 234 13.59 1.87 -16.64
N HIS A 235 12.55 1.02 -16.58
CA HIS A 235 11.66 0.88 -15.44
C HIS A 235 11.03 2.21 -15.01
N TYR A 236 10.55 2.98 -16.01
CA TYR A 236 9.82 4.23 -15.84
C TYR A 236 8.67 4.29 -16.85
N SER A 237 7.44 4.49 -16.38
CA SER A 237 6.24 4.48 -17.22
C SER A 237 5.28 5.59 -16.82
N GLY A 238 5.41 6.74 -17.47
CA GLY A 238 4.63 7.93 -17.18
C GLY A 238 5.44 9.21 -17.27
N ASP A 239 4.96 10.27 -16.63
CA ASP A 239 5.65 11.56 -16.55
C ASP A 239 5.52 12.16 -15.14
N GLY A 240 6.51 11.94 -14.29
CA GLY A 240 6.56 12.50 -12.94
C GLY A 240 6.81 14.02 -12.91
N SER A 241 7.26 14.62 -14.04
CA SER A 241 7.53 16.07 -14.09
C SER A 241 6.27 16.93 -14.00
N VAL A 242 5.12 16.35 -14.35
CA VAL A 242 3.81 17.03 -14.31
C VAL A 242 3.05 16.81 -13.00
N ALA A 243 3.61 16.00 -12.09
CA ALA A 243 2.99 15.72 -10.80
C ALA A 243 2.77 16.98 -9.97
N THR A 244 1.63 17.05 -9.29
CA THR A 244 1.26 18.18 -8.45
C THR A 244 1.00 17.74 -7.00
N LEU A 245 1.34 18.61 -6.06
CA LEU A 245 1.02 18.38 -4.65
C LEU A 245 -0.51 18.31 -4.41
N GLU A 246 -1.31 19.04 -5.20
CA GLU A 246 -2.77 19.02 -5.13
C GLU A 246 -3.32 17.62 -5.44
N LEU A 247 -2.86 16.98 -6.53
CA LEU A 247 -3.22 15.61 -6.85
C LEU A 247 -2.84 14.66 -5.70
N GLY A 248 -1.59 14.76 -5.23
CA GLY A 248 -1.10 13.92 -4.12
C GLY A 248 -1.91 14.06 -2.84
N GLN A 249 -2.24 15.29 -2.43
CA GLN A 249 -3.05 15.54 -1.24
C GLN A 249 -4.48 15.00 -1.39
N SER A 250 -5.08 15.17 -2.56
CA SER A 250 -6.42 14.66 -2.86
C SER A 250 -6.43 13.13 -2.83
N ASP A 251 -5.49 12.49 -3.53
CA ASP A 251 -5.35 11.04 -3.61
C ASP A 251 -5.06 10.41 -2.24
N MET A 252 -4.07 10.93 -1.51
CA MET A 252 -3.71 10.37 -0.20
C MET A 252 -4.83 10.56 0.83
N LYS A 253 -5.58 11.64 0.76
CA LYS A 253 -6.77 11.82 1.62
C LYS A 253 -7.85 10.79 1.31
N ALA A 254 -8.12 10.53 0.03
CA ALA A 254 -9.11 9.54 -0.40
C ALA A 254 -8.65 8.12 -0.03
N TYR A 255 -7.38 7.78 -0.28
CA TYR A 255 -6.77 6.50 0.08
C TYR A 255 -6.88 6.21 1.59
N VAL A 256 -6.45 7.16 2.42
CA VAL A 256 -6.54 7.05 3.88
C VAL A 256 -7.98 6.85 4.36
N GLY A 257 -8.93 7.60 3.78
CA GLY A 257 -10.35 7.48 4.13
C GLY A 257 -10.93 6.11 3.77
N ASP A 258 -10.70 5.66 2.54
CA ASP A 258 -11.17 4.37 2.04
C ASP A 258 -10.55 3.19 2.82
N LEU A 259 -9.26 3.27 3.13
CA LEU A 259 -8.59 2.26 3.94
C LEU A 259 -9.13 2.23 5.38
N ALA A 260 -9.41 3.38 6.00
CA ALA A 260 -10.02 3.44 7.32
C ALA A 260 -11.43 2.82 7.34
N ASP A 261 -12.23 3.08 6.30
CA ASP A 261 -13.55 2.45 6.15
C ASP A 261 -13.45 0.94 5.92
N THR A 262 -12.43 0.50 5.16
CA THR A 262 -12.12 -0.93 4.97
C THR A 262 -11.71 -1.60 6.28
N ILE A 263 -10.85 -0.97 7.09
CA ILE A 263 -10.48 -1.49 8.43
C ILE A 263 -11.73 -1.66 9.29
N ARG A 264 -12.63 -0.69 9.30
CA ARG A 264 -13.89 -0.74 10.05
C ARG A 264 -14.79 -1.87 9.57
N ALA A 265 -14.93 -2.05 8.26
CA ALA A 265 -15.73 -3.12 7.68
C ALA A 265 -15.15 -4.50 8.03
N ILE A 266 -13.83 -4.67 7.96
CA ILE A 266 -13.16 -5.93 8.31
C ILE A 266 -13.25 -6.20 9.82
N LYS A 267 -13.18 -5.18 10.69
CA LYS A 267 -13.48 -5.37 12.12
C LYS A 267 -14.85 -5.98 12.35
N ALA A 268 -15.85 -5.50 11.62
CA ALA A 268 -17.22 -5.96 11.73
C ALA A 268 -17.47 -7.36 11.11
N ASP A 269 -16.58 -7.83 10.24
CA ASP A 269 -16.73 -9.15 9.61
C ASP A 269 -16.62 -10.29 10.64
N GLN A 270 -17.66 -11.11 10.71
CA GLN A 270 -17.71 -12.32 11.54
C GLN A 270 -17.86 -13.58 10.68
N THR A 271 -17.96 -13.41 9.37
CA THR A 271 -18.36 -14.47 8.45
C THR A 271 -17.17 -15.16 7.79
N SER A 272 -16.14 -14.39 7.40
CA SER A 272 -15.03 -14.95 6.60
C SER A 272 -14.31 -16.10 7.29
N LEU A 273 -13.96 -15.97 8.57
CA LEU A 273 -13.31 -17.05 9.32
C LEU A 273 -14.25 -18.24 9.54
N GLN A 274 -15.54 -18.00 9.76
CA GLN A 274 -16.53 -19.06 9.88
C GLN A 274 -16.61 -19.88 8.58
N LEU A 275 -16.75 -19.22 7.43
CA LEU A 275 -16.79 -19.87 6.12
C LEU A 275 -15.50 -20.62 5.79
N GLN A 276 -14.34 -20.06 6.16
CA GLN A 276 -13.06 -20.73 5.99
C GLN A 276 -13.00 -22.04 6.80
N ASN A 277 -13.46 -22.02 8.04
CA ASN A 277 -13.54 -23.22 8.89
C ASN A 277 -14.54 -24.26 8.33
N GLU A 278 -15.70 -23.81 7.86
CA GLU A 278 -16.71 -24.66 7.22
C GLU A 278 -16.15 -25.34 5.97
N PHE A 279 -15.46 -24.56 5.11
CA PHE A 279 -14.76 -25.10 3.94
C PHE A 279 -13.79 -26.22 4.30
N PHE A 280 -12.97 -26.05 5.35
CA PHE A 280 -12.03 -27.07 5.76
C PHE A 280 -12.70 -28.32 6.34
N GLU A 281 -13.83 -28.19 7.02
CA GLU A 281 -14.61 -29.36 7.46
C GLU A 281 -15.21 -30.11 6.26
N GLU A 282 -15.84 -29.41 5.32
CA GLU A 282 -16.42 -30.01 4.13
C GLU A 282 -15.37 -30.65 3.22
N SER A 283 -14.20 -30.04 3.09
CA SER A 283 -13.11 -30.58 2.27
C SER A 283 -12.59 -31.96 2.70
N LYS A 284 -12.89 -32.37 3.94
CA LYS A 284 -12.56 -33.73 4.44
C LYS A 284 -13.50 -34.80 3.86
N HIS A 285 -14.69 -34.38 3.41
CA HIS A 285 -15.75 -35.29 2.95
C HIS A 285 -16.39 -34.77 1.65
N PRO A 286 -15.64 -34.62 0.55
CA PRO A 286 -16.11 -33.96 -0.66
C PRO A 286 -17.28 -34.66 -1.36
N LEU A 287 -17.49 -35.97 -1.07
CA LEU A 287 -18.63 -36.72 -1.61
C LEU A 287 -19.92 -36.52 -0.83
N ASP A 288 -19.86 -35.97 0.37
CA ASP A 288 -21.00 -35.72 1.25
C ASP A 288 -21.51 -34.29 1.21
N THR A 289 -20.80 -33.38 0.52
CA THR A 289 -21.14 -31.95 0.41
C THR A 289 -22.49 -31.78 -0.29
N LYS A 290 -23.40 -31.05 0.35
CA LYS A 290 -24.72 -30.71 -0.18
C LYS A 290 -24.71 -29.26 -0.68
N GLN A 291 -25.31 -29.04 -1.84
CA GLN A 291 -25.53 -27.71 -2.42
C GLN A 291 -26.83 -27.10 -1.90
#